data_c7e059c2679bbf03b3ecd67e60cc578d
#
_entry.id   c7e059c2679bbf03b3ecd67e60cc578d
#
_cell.length_a   1.000
_cell.length_b   1.000
_cell.length_c   1.000
_cell.angle_alpha   90.00
_cell.angle_beta   90.00
_cell.angle_gamma   90.00
#
_symmetry.space_group_name_H-M   'P 1'
#
loop_
_entity.id
_entity.type
_entity.pdbx_description
1 polymer ?
#
loop_
_entity_poly.entity_id
_entity_poly.type
_entity_poly.pdbx_seq_one_letter_code
_entity_poly.pdbx_strand_id
1 'polypeptide(L)'
;MKRLHTLFLLLTIAIDIAAQPICQVKHFSVSDGLAQGNVMSILQDQKGLVWFSTWNGLNKFDGYTFKTYKTSQESKYAFGSNRMGTISESKYGDIWCPTYDGQACLFDVETEKFIDVLQPIELSTKQTNNVTRIYSLEKGIAWILCESGYAFRVDEQLCKKGEGITLYSASNHNLKGNQIFNIYQDSEEDEWILTDKGVSIIGKKTLDTDFPFQFITQIKETIYLIAENDKLARYDFHTKKLKFVDIPYPHHKINNVTTIGKDMLA
;
A
#
# COMPACT_ATOMS: atom_id res chain seq x y z
N MET A 1 47.58 36.16 14.07
CA MET A 1 46.94 35.15 13.20
C MET A 1 46.42 33.94 13.98
N LYS A 2 47.21 33.23 14.79
CA LYS A 2 46.74 32.03 15.54
C LYS A 2 45.47 32.28 16.37
N ARG A 3 45.36 33.38 17.11
CA ARG A 3 44.20 33.72 17.95
C ARG A 3 42.90 33.95 17.11
N LEU A 4 43.04 34.49 15.92
CA LEU A 4 41.92 34.71 15.02
C LEU A 4 41.34 33.39 14.44
N HIS A 5 42.24 32.44 14.13
CA HIS A 5 41.82 31.10 13.66
C HIS A 5 41.16 30.31 14.78
N THR A 6 41.62 30.41 16.02
CA THR A 6 40.98 29.77 17.16
C THR A 6 39.61 30.34 17.45
N LEU A 7 39.42 31.64 17.32
CA LEU A 7 38.11 32.28 17.48
C LEU A 7 37.14 31.88 16.39
N PHE A 8 37.61 31.76 15.14
CA PHE A 8 36.79 31.31 14.02
C PHE A 8 36.37 29.85 14.15
N LEU A 9 37.30 28.97 14.63
CA LEU A 9 37.00 27.57 14.87
C LEU A 9 35.97 27.37 16.02
N LEU A 10 36.07 28.16 17.09
CA LEU A 10 35.09 28.16 18.16
C LEU A 10 33.72 28.67 17.72
N LEU A 11 33.67 29.63 16.81
CA LEU A 11 32.41 30.15 16.27
C LEU A 11 31.72 29.12 15.38
N THR A 12 32.45 28.34 14.56
CA THR A 12 31.87 27.28 13.72
C THR A 12 31.30 26.15 14.57
N ILE A 13 31.97 25.74 15.62
CA ILE A 13 31.50 24.70 16.58
C ILE A 13 30.22 25.17 17.30
N ALA A 14 30.13 26.45 17.65
CA ALA A 14 28.95 27.00 18.32
C ALA A 14 27.70 27.04 17.39
N ILE A 15 27.89 27.21 16.08
CA ILE A 15 26.81 27.20 15.09
C ILE A 15 26.25 25.77 14.91
N ASP A 16 27.13 24.75 14.89
CA ASP A 16 26.69 23.35 14.76
C ASP A 16 25.85 22.86 15.96
N ILE A 17 26.16 23.36 17.18
CA ILE A 17 25.40 23.01 18.39
C ILE A 17 23.99 23.65 18.40
N ALA A 18 23.83 24.83 17.77
CA ALA A 18 22.54 25.53 17.69
C ALA A 18 21.58 24.96 16.63
N ALA A 19 22.08 24.08 15.75
CA ALA A 19 21.33 23.54 14.61
C ALA A 19 20.60 22.20 14.90
N GLN A 20 20.57 21.75 16.17
CA GLN A 20 19.81 20.55 16.50
C GLN A 20 18.30 20.82 16.41
N PRO A 21 17.54 20.08 15.57
CA PRO A 21 16.11 20.26 15.53
C PRO A 21 15.49 19.90 16.87
N ILE A 22 14.78 20.85 17.48
CA ILE A 22 14.00 20.57 18.69
C ILE A 22 12.77 19.78 18.25
N CYS A 23 12.82 18.47 18.43
CA CYS A 23 11.66 17.62 18.20
C CYS A 23 10.68 17.80 19.37
N GLN A 24 9.50 18.37 19.09
CA GLN A 24 8.39 18.34 20.03
C GLN A 24 7.55 17.09 19.78
N VAL A 25 7.43 16.25 20.79
CA VAL A 25 6.58 15.07 20.75
C VAL A 25 5.21 15.44 21.31
N LYS A 26 4.16 15.25 20.51
CA LYS A 26 2.77 15.41 20.93
C LYS A 26 2.09 14.05 20.95
N HIS A 27 1.51 13.69 22.09
CA HIS A 27 0.74 12.47 22.24
C HIS A 27 -0.74 12.75 21.96
N PHE A 28 -1.38 11.86 21.22
CA PHE A 28 -2.82 11.88 20.99
C PHE A 28 -3.44 10.59 21.51
N SER A 29 -4.59 10.71 22.13
CA SER A 29 -5.32 9.62 22.74
C SER A 29 -6.82 9.73 22.48
N VAL A 30 -7.61 8.84 23.07
CA VAL A 30 -9.07 8.88 22.99
C VAL A 30 -9.62 10.16 23.63
N SER A 31 -8.95 10.71 24.66
CA SER A 31 -9.36 11.98 25.27
C SER A 31 -9.17 13.19 24.35
N ASP A 32 -8.35 13.07 23.33
CA ASP A 32 -8.12 14.11 22.31
C ASP A 32 -9.07 13.97 21.11
N GLY A 33 -9.95 12.95 21.12
CA GLY A 33 -10.95 12.72 20.06
C GLY A 33 -10.66 11.55 19.13
N LEU A 34 -9.55 10.82 19.31
CA LEU A 34 -9.29 9.59 18.55
C LEU A 34 -10.34 8.52 18.93
N ALA A 35 -10.93 7.85 17.95
CA ALA A 35 -12.03 6.91 18.20
C ALA A 35 -11.64 5.70 19.05
N GLN A 36 -10.36 5.28 18.97
CA GLN A 36 -9.85 4.15 19.73
C GLN A 36 -8.32 4.11 19.68
N GLY A 37 -7.66 3.66 20.77
CA GLY A 37 -6.21 3.68 20.92
C GLY A 37 -5.43 2.68 20.06
N ASN A 38 -6.09 1.63 19.52
CA ASN A 38 -5.45 0.70 18.59
C ASN A 38 -5.49 1.28 17.17
N VAL A 39 -4.43 1.98 16.80
CA VAL A 39 -4.21 2.51 15.46
C VAL A 39 -3.54 1.44 14.61
N MET A 40 -4.18 1.07 13.51
CA MET A 40 -3.69 0.04 12.59
C MET A 40 -2.88 0.60 11.44
N SER A 41 -3.20 1.82 11.00
CA SER A 41 -2.53 2.49 9.89
C SER A 41 -2.66 4.00 10.02
N ILE A 42 -1.65 4.71 9.52
CA ILE A 42 -1.62 6.17 9.44
C ILE A 42 -1.30 6.52 7.99
N LEU A 43 -2.07 7.46 7.43
CA LEU A 43 -1.93 7.93 6.07
C LEU A 43 -2.03 9.46 6.05
N GLN A 44 -1.10 10.14 5.40
CA GLN A 44 -1.27 11.53 5.02
C GLN A 44 -1.74 11.61 3.57
N ASP A 45 -2.90 12.22 3.33
CA ASP A 45 -3.45 12.36 1.99
C ASP A 45 -2.77 13.51 1.20
N GLN A 46 -3.06 13.57 -0.10
CA GLN A 46 -2.51 14.59 -1.00
C GLN A 46 -2.90 16.04 -0.62
N LYS A 47 -3.93 16.21 0.23
CA LYS A 47 -4.36 17.51 0.76
C LYS A 47 -3.68 17.86 2.08
N GLY A 48 -2.83 16.95 2.61
CA GLY A 48 -2.11 17.13 3.86
C GLY A 48 -2.90 16.74 5.12
N LEU A 49 -4.12 16.23 4.99
CA LEU A 49 -4.89 15.69 6.12
C LEU A 49 -4.33 14.33 6.54
N VAL A 50 -4.38 14.04 7.82
CA VAL A 50 -3.88 12.76 8.34
C VAL A 50 -5.06 11.86 8.71
N TRP A 51 -5.03 10.63 8.18
CA TRP A 51 -6.04 9.61 8.39
C TRP A 51 -5.50 8.50 9.27
N PHE A 52 -6.32 8.03 10.19
CA PHE A 52 -5.99 6.93 11.10
C PHE A 52 -7.06 5.86 10.98
N SER A 53 -6.68 4.65 10.60
CA SER A 53 -7.57 3.50 10.77
C SER A 53 -7.43 2.95 12.19
N THR A 54 -8.56 2.65 12.80
CA THR A 54 -8.59 2.11 14.17
C THR A 54 -9.53 0.90 14.24
N TRP A 55 -9.56 0.24 15.39
CA TRP A 55 -10.54 -0.80 15.66
C TRP A 55 -11.97 -0.26 15.88
N ASN A 56 -12.17 1.04 15.78
CA ASN A 56 -13.49 1.67 15.98
C ASN A 56 -13.76 2.79 14.97
N GLY A 57 -13.34 2.60 13.72
CA GLY A 57 -13.63 3.49 12.61
C GLY A 57 -12.41 4.18 12.01
N LEU A 58 -12.68 4.98 10.98
CA LEU A 58 -11.74 5.84 10.30
C LEU A 58 -11.74 7.21 10.97
N ASN A 59 -10.56 7.75 11.25
CA ASN A 59 -10.41 9.07 11.87
C ASN A 59 -9.66 9.99 10.91
N LYS A 60 -10.17 11.20 10.71
CA LYS A 60 -9.51 12.28 10.00
C LYS A 60 -9.00 13.31 11.00
N PHE A 61 -7.76 13.74 10.84
CA PHE A 61 -7.12 14.76 11.66
C PHE A 61 -6.66 15.93 10.78
N ASP A 62 -7.07 17.13 11.11
CA ASP A 62 -6.79 18.37 10.39
C ASP A 62 -5.62 19.18 10.99
N GLY A 63 -4.88 18.61 11.95
CA GLY A 63 -3.85 19.27 12.73
C GLY A 63 -4.34 19.76 14.09
N TYR A 64 -5.66 19.88 14.30
CA TYR A 64 -6.28 20.40 15.53
C TYR A 64 -7.26 19.43 16.15
N THR A 65 -8.15 18.84 15.34
CA THR A 65 -9.28 18.03 15.81
C THR A 65 -9.36 16.71 15.07
N PHE A 66 -9.94 15.70 15.76
CA PHE A 66 -10.29 14.43 15.14
C PHE A 66 -11.76 14.41 14.75
N LYS A 67 -12.04 13.97 13.52
CA LYS A 67 -13.40 13.60 13.09
C LYS A 67 -13.43 12.10 12.81
N THR A 68 -14.35 11.40 13.48
CA THR A 68 -14.50 9.94 13.36
C THR A 68 -15.65 9.60 12.42
N TYR A 69 -15.38 8.63 11.52
CA TYR A 69 -16.35 8.03 10.62
C TYR A 69 -16.54 6.56 10.97
N LYS A 70 -17.76 6.15 11.10
CA LYS A 70 -18.18 4.77 11.40
C LYS A 70 -19.25 4.33 10.44
N THR A 71 -19.30 3.04 10.18
CA THR A 71 -20.43 2.46 9.47
C THR A 71 -21.63 2.42 10.43
N SER A 72 -22.79 2.91 9.98
CA SER A 72 -24.03 2.82 10.75
C SER A 72 -24.80 1.58 10.35
N GLN A 73 -25.43 0.88 11.30
CA GLN A 73 -26.31 -0.26 11.01
C GLN A 73 -27.58 0.15 10.20
N GLU A 74 -27.89 1.43 10.13
CA GLU A 74 -29.02 1.96 9.36
C GLU A 74 -28.69 2.24 7.89
N SER A 75 -27.41 2.16 7.51
CA SER A 75 -26.98 2.30 6.13
C SER A 75 -27.33 1.04 5.35
N LYS A 76 -27.86 1.19 4.13
CA LYS A 76 -28.06 0.09 3.16
C LYS A 76 -26.73 -0.68 2.89
N TYR A 77 -25.61 -0.09 3.26
CA TYR A 77 -24.24 -0.56 3.11
C TYR A 77 -23.57 -0.70 4.49
N ALA A 78 -24.31 -1.21 5.49
CA ALA A 78 -23.75 -1.45 6.82
C ALA A 78 -22.69 -2.55 6.75
N PHE A 79 -21.45 -2.20 7.09
CA PHE A 79 -20.39 -3.19 7.30
C PHE A 79 -20.59 -3.88 8.63
N GLY A 80 -20.25 -5.16 8.70
CA GLY A 80 -20.32 -5.92 9.95
C GLY A 80 -19.36 -5.42 11.02
N SER A 81 -18.27 -4.74 10.63
CA SER A 81 -17.21 -4.32 11.53
C SER A 81 -16.71 -2.91 11.27
N ASN A 82 -16.51 -2.12 12.34
CA ASN A 82 -15.77 -0.86 12.30
C ASN A 82 -14.25 -1.04 12.49
N ARG A 83 -13.78 -2.29 12.64
CA ARG A 83 -12.36 -2.58 12.71
C ARG A 83 -11.75 -2.48 11.31
N MET A 84 -10.86 -1.52 11.13
CA MET A 84 -10.24 -1.26 9.83
C MET A 84 -8.78 -1.71 9.83
N GLY A 85 -8.32 -2.21 8.68
CA GLY A 85 -6.95 -2.60 8.44
C GLY A 85 -6.09 -1.45 7.90
N THR A 86 -5.09 -1.79 7.09
CA THR A 86 -4.19 -0.83 6.46
C THR A 86 -4.93 -0.02 5.39
N ILE A 87 -4.94 1.30 5.54
CA ILE A 87 -5.60 2.23 4.61
C ILE A 87 -4.63 2.72 3.54
N SER A 88 -5.19 3.08 2.38
CA SER A 88 -4.47 3.74 1.29
C SER A 88 -5.36 4.78 0.61
N GLU A 89 -4.73 5.82 0.05
CA GLU A 89 -5.45 6.83 -0.72
C GLU A 89 -5.64 6.34 -2.16
N SER A 90 -6.84 6.54 -2.70
CA SER A 90 -7.12 6.31 -4.11
C SER A 90 -6.54 7.45 -4.97
N LYS A 91 -6.41 7.24 -6.27
CA LYS A 91 -6.00 8.28 -7.22
C LYS A 91 -6.88 9.54 -7.12
N TYR A 92 -8.13 9.40 -6.73
CA TYR A 92 -9.12 10.48 -6.69
C TYR A 92 -9.31 11.08 -5.30
N GLY A 93 -8.47 10.69 -4.33
CA GLY A 93 -8.48 11.23 -2.96
C GLY A 93 -9.47 10.57 -2.01
N ASP A 94 -10.11 9.47 -2.42
CA ASP A 94 -10.91 8.64 -1.52
C ASP A 94 -10.01 7.70 -0.72
N ILE A 95 -10.49 7.15 0.38
CA ILE A 95 -9.67 6.31 1.25
C ILE A 95 -10.15 4.86 1.19
N TRP A 96 -9.29 3.96 0.74
CA TRP A 96 -9.50 2.52 0.84
C TRP A 96 -9.33 2.06 2.29
N CYS A 97 -10.33 1.37 2.80
CA CYS A 97 -10.41 0.92 4.19
C CYS A 97 -10.83 -0.56 4.23
N PRO A 98 -9.92 -1.53 4.03
CA PRO A 98 -10.28 -2.93 4.22
C PRO A 98 -10.69 -3.16 5.67
N THR A 99 -11.77 -3.91 5.88
CA THR A 99 -12.27 -4.21 7.23
C THR A 99 -11.75 -5.55 7.73
N TYR A 100 -11.75 -5.73 9.03
CA TYR A 100 -11.27 -6.97 9.67
C TYR A 100 -12.15 -8.20 9.35
N ASP A 101 -13.41 -7.97 9.01
CA ASP A 101 -14.34 -9.01 8.55
C ASP A 101 -14.27 -9.26 7.03
N GLY A 102 -13.23 -8.76 6.37
CA GLY A 102 -12.86 -9.10 5.00
C GLY A 102 -13.60 -8.35 3.92
N GLN A 103 -14.14 -7.16 4.20
CA GLN A 103 -14.84 -6.34 3.20
C GLN A 103 -13.92 -5.29 2.55
N ALA A 104 -14.21 -4.92 1.31
CA ALA A 104 -13.50 -3.88 0.56
C ALA A 104 -14.24 -2.55 0.62
N CYS A 105 -13.96 -1.76 1.64
CA CYS A 105 -14.56 -0.44 1.81
C CYS A 105 -13.76 0.64 1.08
N LEU A 106 -14.49 1.49 0.35
CA LEU A 106 -14.00 2.79 -0.11
C LEU A 106 -14.75 3.89 0.66
N PHE A 107 -14.02 4.76 1.36
CA PHE A 107 -14.59 5.95 1.95
C PHE A 107 -14.55 7.10 0.94
N ASP A 108 -15.69 7.49 0.44
CA ASP A 108 -15.86 8.66 -0.43
C ASP A 108 -15.73 9.93 0.41
N VAL A 109 -14.64 10.67 0.19
CA VAL A 109 -14.28 11.84 1.01
C VAL A 109 -15.20 13.03 0.74
N GLU A 110 -15.79 13.11 -0.45
CA GLU A 110 -16.69 14.19 -0.82
C GLU A 110 -18.07 14.03 -0.15
N THR A 111 -18.62 12.81 -0.20
CA THR A 111 -19.93 12.53 0.39
C THR A 111 -19.87 12.09 1.85
N GLU A 112 -18.65 11.84 2.36
CA GLU A 112 -18.37 11.29 3.71
C GLU A 112 -19.08 9.95 3.98
N LYS A 113 -19.18 9.09 2.96
CA LYS A 113 -19.85 7.80 3.04
C LYS A 113 -18.93 6.65 2.70
N PHE A 114 -19.16 5.52 3.37
CA PHE A 114 -18.52 4.26 3.00
C PHE A 114 -19.31 3.57 1.88
N ILE A 115 -18.56 2.96 0.97
CA ILE A 115 -19.07 2.15 -0.15
C ILE A 115 -18.44 0.78 -0.03
N ASP A 116 -19.24 -0.28 0.04
CA ASP A 116 -18.75 -1.65 -0.11
C ASP A 116 -18.65 -1.98 -1.61
N VAL A 117 -17.42 -1.99 -2.10
CA VAL A 117 -17.14 -2.13 -3.53
C VAL A 117 -17.48 -3.54 -4.05
N LEU A 118 -17.34 -4.57 -3.21
CA LEU A 118 -17.57 -5.95 -3.63
C LEU A 118 -18.99 -6.46 -3.31
N GLN A 119 -19.79 -5.71 -2.57
CA GLN A 119 -21.16 -6.12 -2.19
C GLN A 119 -22.03 -6.54 -3.39
N PRO A 120 -22.04 -5.84 -4.54
CA PRO A 120 -22.84 -6.28 -5.69
C PRO A 120 -22.45 -7.67 -6.19
N ILE A 121 -21.17 -8.01 -6.15
CA ILE A 121 -20.65 -9.33 -6.55
C ILE A 121 -21.03 -10.37 -5.51
N GLU A 122 -20.85 -10.08 -4.22
CA GLU A 122 -21.17 -10.98 -3.11
C GLU A 122 -22.66 -11.34 -3.09
N LEU A 123 -23.53 -10.35 -3.30
CA LEU A 123 -24.97 -10.58 -3.40
C LEU A 123 -25.34 -11.46 -4.59
N SER A 124 -24.65 -11.34 -5.72
CA SER A 124 -24.89 -12.14 -6.91
C SER A 124 -24.37 -13.57 -6.82
N THR A 125 -23.18 -13.75 -6.19
CA THR A 125 -22.50 -15.04 -6.07
C THR A 125 -22.85 -15.79 -4.78
N LYS A 126 -23.38 -15.10 -3.77
CA LYS A 126 -23.59 -15.59 -2.39
C LYS A 126 -22.30 -16.06 -1.72
N GLN A 127 -21.16 -15.49 -2.09
CA GLN A 127 -19.84 -15.78 -1.53
C GLN A 127 -19.30 -14.53 -0.86
N THR A 128 -18.66 -14.72 0.30
CA THR A 128 -17.84 -13.68 0.96
C THR A 128 -16.43 -13.72 0.38
N ASN A 129 -15.85 -12.55 0.13
CA ASN A 129 -14.56 -12.48 -0.56
C ASN A 129 -13.35 -12.47 0.37
N ASN A 130 -13.50 -12.26 1.67
CA ASN A 130 -12.42 -12.21 2.68
C ASN A 130 -11.20 -11.41 2.19
N VAL A 131 -11.37 -10.10 2.08
CA VAL A 131 -10.33 -9.20 1.60
C VAL A 131 -9.17 -9.14 2.58
N THR A 132 -7.96 -9.35 2.07
CA THR A 132 -6.73 -9.33 2.87
C THR A 132 -5.92 -8.06 2.68
N ARG A 133 -5.92 -7.50 1.48
CA ARG A 133 -5.14 -6.31 1.15
C ARG A 133 -5.73 -5.55 -0.04
N ILE A 134 -5.54 -4.23 -0.04
CA ILE A 134 -5.90 -3.37 -1.17
C ILE A 134 -4.67 -2.56 -1.58
N TYR A 135 -4.38 -2.55 -2.88
CA TYR A 135 -3.34 -1.74 -3.50
C TYR A 135 -4.03 -0.73 -4.42
N SER A 136 -3.86 0.55 -4.16
CA SER A 136 -4.24 1.62 -5.09
C SER A 136 -3.04 2.00 -5.95
N LEU A 137 -3.23 2.08 -7.25
CA LEU A 137 -2.21 2.38 -8.25
C LEU A 137 -2.43 3.76 -8.87
N GLU A 138 -1.37 4.34 -9.44
CA GLU A 138 -1.40 5.72 -9.94
C GLU A 138 -2.41 5.98 -11.08
N LYS A 139 -2.81 4.95 -11.82
CA LYS A 139 -3.80 5.08 -12.92
C LYS A 139 -5.27 5.14 -12.47
N GLY A 140 -5.54 5.16 -11.18
CA GLY A 140 -6.92 5.03 -10.67
C GLY A 140 -7.45 3.61 -10.79
N ILE A 141 -6.56 2.66 -10.63
CA ILE A 141 -6.83 1.22 -10.56
C ILE A 141 -6.49 0.76 -9.15
N ALA A 142 -7.40 0.05 -8.52
CA ALA A 142 -7.11 -0.67 -7.29
C ALA A 142 -7.14 -2.18 -7.52
N TRP A 143 -6.30 -2.88 -6.76
CA TRP A 143 -6.31 -4.33 -6.67
C TRP A 143 -6.73 -4.76 -5.28
N ILE A 144 -7.80 -5.53 -5.20
CA ILE A 144 -8.35 -6.08 -3.97
C ILE A 144 -8.01 -7.55 -3.93
N LEU A 145 -7.12 -7.93 -3.01
CA LEU A 145 -6.66 -9.29 -2.81
C LEU A 145 -7.54 -10.03 -1.81
N CYS A 146 -7.88 -11.27 -2.13
CA CYS A 146 -8.71 -12.15 -1.31
C CYS A 146 -7.93 -13.35 -0.78
N GLU A 147 -8.31 -13.83 0.40
CA GLU A 147 -7.66 -14.98 1.06
C GLU A 147 -7.66 -16.24 0.21
N SER A 148 -8.69 -16.44 -0.60
CA SER A 148 -8.84 -17.59 -1.50
C SER A 148 -7.92 -17.58 -2.73
N GLY A 149 -7.02 -16.59 -2.85
CA GLY A 149 -5.98 -16.55 -3.88
C GLY A 149 -6.42 -15.92 -5.21
N TYR A 150 -7.60 -15.36 -5.28
CA TYR A 150 -8.01 -14.49 -6.40
C TYR A 150 -7.96 -13.01 -6.01
N ALA A 151 -8.05 -12.13 -6.99
CA ALA A 151 -8.08 -10.69 -6.79
C ALA A 151 -9.08 -10.03 -7.72
N PHE A 152 -9.57 -8.87 -7.30
CA PHE A 152 -10.33 -7.99 -8.16
C PHE A 152 -9.48 -6.81 -8.59
N ARG A 153 -9.46 -6.55 -9.89
CA ARG A 153 -8.94 -5.33 -10.46
C ARG A 153 -10.11 -4.36 -10.63
N VAL A 154 -10.00 -3.21 -10.03
CA VAL A 154 -11.10 -2.26 -9.84
C VAL A 154 -10.71 -0.91 -10.44
N ASP A 155 -11.55 -0.37 -11.30
CA ASP A 155 -11.49 1.04 -11.69
C ASP A 155 -12.06 1.89 -10.56
N GLU A 156 -11.24 2.72 -9.93
CA GLU A 156 -11.60 3.49 -8.74
C GLU A 156 -12.69 4.55 -8.98
N GLN A 157 -12.88 4.97 -10.23
CA GLN A 157 -13.92 5.92 -10.60
C GLN A 157 -15.27 5.24 -10.84
N LEU A 158 -15.23 4.08 -11.50
CA LEU A 158 -16.44 3.33 -11.86
C LEU A 158 -16.97 2.50 -10.69
N CYS A 159 -16.12 2.05 -9.77
CA CYS A 159 -16.53 1.17 -8.67
C CYS A 159 -17.55 1.81 -7.72
N LYS A 160 -17.58 3.13 -7.60
CA LYS A 160 -18.60 3.86 -6.84
C LYS A 160 -20.03 3.61 -7.38
N LYS A 161 -20.15 3.19 -8.65
CA LYS A 161 -21.41 2.83 -9.29
C LYS A 161 -21.63 1.32 -9.37
N GLY A 162 -20.70 0.52 -8.84
CA GLY A 162 -20.72 -0.94 -8.95
C GLY A 162 -20.24 -1.46 -10.30
N GLU A 163 -19.50 -0.64 -11.06
CA GLU A 163 -18.97 -0.96 -12.39
C GLU A 163 -17.43 -1.04 -12.34
N GLY A 164 -16.81 -1.48 -13.43
CA GLY A 164 -15.34 -1.47 -13.58
C GLY A 164 -14.61 -2.47 -12.70
N ILE A 165 -15.25 -3.56 -12.27
CA ILE A 165 -14.69 -4.59 -11.40
C ILE A 165 -14.48 -5.88 -12.21
N THR A 166 -13.24 -6.36 -12.24
CA THR A 166 -12.86 -7.57 -12.97
C THR A 166 -12.19 -8.57 -12.05
N LEU A 167 -12.69 -9.81 -12.02
CA LEU A 167 -12.09 -10.89 -11.25
C LEU A 167 -10.87 -11.47 -11.97
N TYR A 168 -9.78 -11.64 -11.24
CA TYR A 168 -8.54 -12.28 -11.67
C TYR A 168 -8.22 -13.50 -10.82
N SER A 169 -7.88 -14.61 -11.48
CA SER A 169 -7.48 -15.87 -10.85
C SER A 169 -6.55 -16.65 -11.80
N ALA A 170 -5.95 -17.73 -11.32
CA ALA A 170 -5.12 -18.61 -12.17
C ALA A 170 -5.91 -19.29 -13.29
N SER A 171 -7.21 -19.47 -13.13
CA SER A 171 -8.08 -20.07 -14.15
C SER A 171 -8.54 -19.09 -15.22
N ASN A 172 -8.44 -17.79 -14.96
CA ASN A 172 -8.75 -16.74 -15.90
C ASN A 172 -7.62 -15.71 -15.96
N HIS A 173 -7.59 -14.88 -16.99
CA HIS A 173 -6.63 -13.78 -17.19
C HIS A 173 -5.14 -14.18 -17.10
N ASN A 174 -4.84 -15.48 -17.24
CA ASN A 174 -3.47 -16.01 -17.32
C ASN A 174 -2.55 -15.63 -16.13
N LEU A 175 -3.06 -15.56 -14.93
CA LEU A 175 -2.21 -15.47 -13.75
C LEU A 175 -1.41 -16.77 -13.60
N LYS A 176 -0.11 -16.67 -13.30
CA LYS A 176 0.78 -17.83 -13.22
C LYS A 176 0.51 -18.70 -12.00
N GLY A 177 0.00 -18.14 -10.90
CA GLY A 177 -0.30 -18.86 -9.66
C GLY A 177 -1.62 -18.48 -9.04
N ASN A 178 -1.97 -19.18 -7.97
CA ASN A 178 -3.23 -18.97 -7.24
C ASN A 178 -3.08 -18.07 -6.00
N GLN A 179 -1.87 -17.98 -5.44
CA GLN A 179 -1.62 -17.13 -4.28
C GLN A 179 -0.88 -15.88 -4.73
N ILE A 180 -1.48 -14.71 -4.55
CA ILE A 180 -0.88 -13.43 -4.89
C ILE A 180 -0.16 -12.90 -3.65
N PHE A 181 1.14 -12.61 -3.79
CA PHE A 181 1.97 -12.07 -2.72
C PHE A 181 2.07 -10.57 -2.75
N ASN A 182 2.19 -9.99 -3.95
CA ASN A 182 2.39 -8.56 -4.11
C ASN A 182 1.88 -8.07 -5.48
N ILE A 183 1.54 -6.80 -5.52
CA ILE A 183 1.17 -6.08 -6.75
C ILE A 183 1.97 -4.80 -6.81
N TYR A 184 2.47 -4.46 -7.99
CA TYR A 184 3.30 -3.30 -8.22
C TYR A 184 2.99 -2.69 -9.58
N GLN A 185 3.03 -1.37 -9.67
CA GLN A 185 2.98 -0.64 -10.94
C GLN A 185 4.34 -0.03 -11.20
N ASP A 186 4.90 -0.32 -12.37
CA ASP A 186 6.19 0.22 -12.76
C ASP A 186 6.08 1.61 -13.41
N SER A 187 7.22 2.19 -13.77
CA SER A 187 7.27 3.51 -14.42
C SER A 187 6.75 3.54 -15.86
N GLU A 188 6.59 2.36 -16.52
CA GLU A 188 5.90 2.21 -17.80
C GLU A 188 4.40 1.97 -17.61
N GLU A 189 3.94 2.06 -16.35
CA GLU A 189 2.56 1.84 -15.93
C GLU A 189 2.06 0.40 -16.09
N ASP A 190 2.97 -0.57 -16.23
CA ASP A 190 2.64 -1.98 -16.24
C ASP A 190 2.30 -2.49 -14.84
N GLU A 191 1.27 -3.32 -14.76
CA GLU A 191 0.84 -3.93 -13.51
C GLU A 191 1.48 -5.31 -13.34
N TRP A 192 2.35 -5.44 -12.35
CA TRP A 192 3.08 -6.66 -12.01
C TRP A 192 2.38 -7.39 -10.88
N ILE A 193 2.10 -8.67 -11.07
CA ILE A 193 1.46 -9.53 -10.07
C ILE A 193 2.43 -10.65 -9.71
N LEU A 194 2.89 -10.66 -8.47
CA LEU A 194 3.76 -11.68 -7.91
C LEU A 194 2.91 -12.79 -7.29
N THR A 195 3.15 -14.03 -7.72
CA THR A 195 2.38 -15.19 -7.26
C THR A 195 3.28 -16.30 -6.74
N ASP A 196 2.68 -17.31 -6.14
CA ASP A 196 3.33 -18.53 -5.66
C ASP A 196 4.05 -19.32 -6.77
N LYS A 197 3.74 -19.06 -8.04
CA LYS A 197 4.32 -19.76 -9.20
C LYS A 197 5.06 -18.86 -10.17
N GLY A 198 5.27 -17.59 -9.82
CA GLY A 198 6.03 -16.66 -10.64
C GLY A 198 5.35 -15.31 -10.82
N VAL A 199 5.70 -14.59 -11.88
CA VAL A 199 5.30 -13.22 -12.12
C VAL A 199 4.44 -13.11 -13.37
N SER A 200 3.29 -12.43 -13.24
CA SER A 200 2.42 -12.05 -14.36
C SER A 200 2.48 -10.54 -14.55
N ILE A 201 2.53 -10.07 -15.79
CA ILE A 201 2.40 -8.66 -16.16
C ILE A 201 1.11 -8.52 -16.94
N ILE A 202 0.18 -7.71 -16.45
CA ILE A 202 -1.15 -7.58 -17.05
C ILE A 202 -1.06 -7.03 -18.47
N GLY A 203 -1.78 -7.70 -19.38
CA GLY A 203 -1.77 -7.34 -20.81
C GLY A 203 -0.48 -7.70 -21.56
N LYS A 204 0.50 -8.30 -20.88
CA LYS A 204 1.75 -8.77 -21.48
C LYS A 204 1.97 -10.26 -21.21
N LYS A 205 3.02 -10.80 -21.85
CA LYS A 205 3.42 -12.20 -21.60
C LYS A 205 3.95 -12.35 -20.18
N THR A 206 3.50 -13.40 -19.49
CA THR A 206 4.06 -13.78 -18.18
C THR A 206 5.56 -14.02 -18.27
N LEU A 207 6.29 -13.58 -17.26
CA LEU A 207 7.69 -13.92 -17.15
C LEU A 207 7.82 -15.40 -16.79
N ASP A 208 8.63 -16.11 -17.55
CA ASP A 208 8.92 -17.51 -17.26
C ASP A 208 9.91 -17.59 -16.09
N THR A 209 9.37 -17.61 -14.87
CA THR A 209 10.13 -17.72 -13.65
C THR A 209 9.58 -18.88 -12.86
N ASP A 210 10.40 -19.83 -12.49
CA ASP A 210 10.02 -20.94 -11.62
C ASP A 210 10.14 -20.60 -10.13
N PHE A 211 10.23 -19.31 -9.80
CA PHE A 211 10.43 -18.83 -8.43
C PHE A 211 9.26 -17.96 -7.97
N PRO A 212 8.76 -18.21 -6.74
CA PRO A 212 7.84 -17.30 -6.09
C PRO A 212 8.60 -16.07 -5.58
N PHE A 213 8.41 -14.94 -6.22
CA PHE A 213 8.91 -13.66 -5.73
C PHE A 213 7.88 -13.04 -4.78
N GLN A 214 8.36 -12.48 -3.65
CA GLN A 214 7.51 -11.87 -2.63
C GLN A 214 7.59 -10.34 -2.64
N PHE A 215 8.75 -9.81 -3.01
CA PHE A 215 8.96 -8.37 -3.03
C PHE A 215 9.36 -7.90 -4.43
N ILE A 216 8.93 -6.69 -4.74
CA ILE A 216 9.22 -6.02 -6.01
C ILE A 216 9.41 -4.54 -5.73
N THR A 217 10.40 -3.95 -6.39
CA THR A 217 10.61 -2.51 -6.39
C THR A 217 11.34 -2.09 -7.65
N GLN A 218 11.29 -0.81 -7.98
CA GLN A 218 11.98 -0.24 -9.12
C GLN A 218 12.99 0.80 -8.67
N ILE A 219 14.20 0.72 -9.26
CA ILE A 219 15.21 1.76 -9.15
C ILE A 219 15.60 2.15 -10.57
N LYS A 220 15.31 3.40 -10.93
CA LYS A 220 15.51 3.91 -12.32
C LYS A 220 14.77 3.01 -13.33
N GLU A 221 15.47 2.47 -14.29
CA GLU A 221 14.95 1.61 -15.36
C GLU A 221 15.09 0.11 -15.04
N THR A 222 15.26 -0.26 -13.79
CA THR A 222 15.45 -1.65 -13.39
C THR A 222 14.44 -2.05 -12.32
N ILE A 223 13.69 -3.12 -12.58
CA ILE A 223 12.85 -3.77 -11.56
C ILE A 223 13.71 -4.80 -10.82
N TYR A 224 13.61 -4.79 -9.53
CA TYR A 224 14.21 -5.79 -8.63
C TYR A 224 13.11 -6.67 -8.04
N LEU A 225 13.31 -7.98 -8.18
CA LEU A 225 12.42 -9.02 -7.69
C LEU A 225 13.16 -9.84 -6.63
N ILE A 226 12.58 -10.04 -5.47
CA ILE A 226 13.21 -10.77 -4.37
C ILE A 226 12.32 -11.92 -3.94
N ALA A 227 12.90 -13.12 -3.89
CA ALA A 227 12.26 -14.34 -3.44
C ALA A 227 12.54 -14.62 -1.95
N GLU A 228 11.71 -15.45 -1.32
CA GLU A 228 11.84 -15.82 0.10
C GLU A 228 13.18 -16.50 0.44
N ASN A 229 13.80 -17.15 -0.53
CA ASN A 229 15.10 -17.83 -0.37
C ASN A 229 16.30 -16.91 -0.68
N ASP A 230 16.15 -15.59 -0.49
CA ASP A 230 17.16 -14.56 -0.71
C ASP A 230 17.69 -14.48 -2.15
N LYS A 231 16.98 -15.04 -3.12
CA LYS A 231 17.31 -14.85 -4.53
C LYS A 231 16.83 -13.48 -4.98
N LEU A 232 17.79 -12.70 -5.46
CA LEU A 232 17.54 -11.42 -6.11
C LEU A 232 17.57 -11.61 -7.62
N ALA A 233 16.58 -11.07 -8.30
CA ALA A 233 16.60 -10.95 -9.74
C ALA A 233 16.37 -9.50 -10.16
N ARG A 234 16.96 -9.09 -11.26
CA ARG A 234 16.71 -7.81 -11.89
C ARG A 234 16.11 -8.00 -13.28
N TYR A 235 15.11 -7.23 -13.58
CA TYR A 235 14.53 -7.14 -14.91
C TYR A 235 14.92 -5.81 -15.55
N ASP A 236 15.43 -5.90 -16.76
CA ASP A 236 15.90 -4.79 -17.55
C ASP A 236 14.86 -4.47 -18.63
N PHE A 237 14.34 -3.24 -18.64
CA PHE A 237 13.28 -2.80 -19.55
C PHE A 237 13.71 -2.81 -21.03
N HIS A 238 14.97 -2.51 -21.31
CA HIS A 238 15.45 -2.46 -22.70
C HIS A 238 15.60 -3.85 -23.30
N THR A 239 16.19 -4.78 -22.55
CA THR A 239 16.41 -6.15 -23.03
C THR A 239 15.22 -7.07 -22.77
N LYS A 240 14.27 -6.67 -21.91
CA LYS A 240 13.13 -7.48 -21.42
C LYS A 240 13.56 -8.84 -20.86
N LYS A 241 14.72 -8.88 -20.23
CA LYS A 241 15.31 -10.10 -19.66
C LYS A 241 15.43 -10.01 -18.14
N LEU A 242 15.11 -11.13 -17.50
CA LEU A 242 15.36 -11.35 -16.10
C LEU A 242 16.77 -11.95 -15.90
N LYS A 243 17.55 -11.40 -14.98
CA LYS A 243 18.86 -11.93 -14.58
C LYS A 243 18.92 -12.06 -13.07
N PHE A 244 19.35 -13.22 -12.58
CA PHE A 244 19.64 -13.41 -11.17
C PHE A 244 20.92 -12.68 -10.79
N VAL A 245 20.95 -12.16 -9.58
CA VAL A 245 22.08 -11.44 -8.98
C VAL A 245 22.44 -12.11 -7.67
N ASP A 246 23.71 -12.40 -7.47
CA ASP A 246 24.19 -12.95 -6.21
C ASP A 246 24.16 -11.86 -5.13
N ILE A 247 23.52 -12.15 -4.00
CA ILE A 247 23.52 -11.28 -2.84
C ILE A 247 24.77 -11.65 -2.01
N PRO A 248 25.63 -10.66 -1.67
CA PRO A 248 26.89 -10.93 -0.98
C PRO A 248 26.73 -11.42 0.47
N TYR A 249 25.50 -11.42 1.02
CA TYR A 249 25.20 -11.86 2.39
C TYR A 249 24.05 -12.89 2.41
N PRO A 250 24.30 -14.17 2.10
CA PRO A 250 23.26 -15.15 1.77
C PRO A 250 22.49 -15.76 2.96
N HIS A 251 22.64 -15.29 4.20
CA HIS A 251 22.14 -15.98 5.38
C HIS A 251 21.09 -15.21 6.20
N HIS A 252 20.53 -14.15 5.68
CA HIS A 252 19.50 -13.37 6.37
C HIS A 252 18.19 -13.42 5.59
N LYS A 253 17.11 -13.85 6.25
CA LYS A 253 15.77 -13.80 5.69
C LYS A 253 15.40 -12.34 5.41
N ILE A 254 15.12 -12.01 4.15
CA ILE A 254 14.62 -10.70 3.75
C ILE A 254 13.14 -10.63 4.16
N ASN A 255 12.82 -9.76 5.11
CA ASN A 255 11.46 -9.59 5.59
C ASN A 255 10.72 -8.43 4.91
N ASN A 256 11.45 -7.48 4.36
CA ASN A 256 10.90 -6.35 3.62
C ASN A 256 11.97 -5.74 2.73
N VAL A 257 11.54 -5.01 1.71
CA VAL A 257 12.41 -4.27 0.81
C VAL A 257 11.79 -2.91 0.54
N THR A 258 12.60 -1.88 0.68
CA THR A 258 12.19 -0.51 0.35
C THR A 258 13.31 0.21 -0.39
N THR A 259 12.97 1.31 -1.03
CA THR A 259 13.97 2.19 -1.66
C THR A 259 14.36 3.30 -0.69
N ILE A 260 15.66 3.58 -0.59
CA ILE A 260 16.17 4.76 0.11
C ILE A 260 16.57 5.78 -0.95
N GLY A 261 15.81 6.88 -1.03
CA GLY A 261 15.98 7.86 -2.09
C GLY A 261 15.68 7.28 -3.47
N LYS A 262 16.44 7.72 -4.49
CA LYS A 262 16.19 7.30 -5.89
C LYS A 262 17.11 6.15 -6.35
N ASP A 263 18.07 5.73 -5.54
CA ASP A 263 19.23 4.96 -6.03
C ASP A 263 19.63 3.74 -5.19
N MET A 264 19.00 3.49 -4.04
CA MET A 264 19.39 2.40 -3.14
C MET A 264 18.22 1.52 -2.73
N LEU A 265 18.51 0.20 -2.59
CA LEU A 265 17.66 -0.78 -1.90
C LEU A 265 18.06 -0.87 -0.42
N ALA A 266 17.09 -0.99 0.46
CA ALA A 266 17.26 -1.26 1.88
C ALA A 266 16.36 -2.40 2.36
#